data_f8ea61262f506f66c50e67ef36769f10
#
_entry.id   f8ea61262f506f66c50e67ef36769f10
#
_cell.length_a   1.000
_cell.length_b   1.000
_cell.length_c   1.000
_cell.angle_alpha   90.00
_cell.angle_beta   90.00
_cell.angle_gamma   90.00
#
_symmetry.space_group_name_H-M   'P 1'
#
loop_
_entity.id
_entity.type
_entity.pdbx_description
1 polymer ?
#
loop_
_entity_poly.entity_id
_entity_poly.type
_entity_poly.pdbx_seq_one_letter_code
_entity_poly.pdbx_strand_id
1 'polypeptide(L)'
;MDDPTYLSDIKTIRVDQNSPLFDKTGMLYKEFPSDYRQIRYFTLLIVQSAPLEIKEINLLEQQISEVIKNAVKHGNDCKPEKKTRVWYSFDSTHAHLIVEDEGQGFKDLEQWNDFNRKRLEILSAQDFGKLADYVSFRTHRSDDNDGGNALFAALEYWDGGFVFNDARNAVAMLKLFPQKIHAIG
;
A
#
# COMPACT_ATOMS: atom_id res chain seq x y z
N MET A 1 20.46 -0.21 -22.83
CA MET A 1 19.14 -0.62 -23.38
C MET A 1 18.32 -1.08 -22.19
N ASP A 2 17.48 -0.21 -21.68
CA ASP A 2 16.60 -0.55 -20.56
C ASP A 2 15.44 -1.39 -21.12
N ASP A 3 15.38 -2.64 -20.73
CA ASP A 3 14.34 -3.58 -21.15
C ASP A 3 12.99 -3.06 -20.60
N PRO A 4 12.00 -2.73 -21.45
CA PRO A 4 10.69 -2.26 -21.01
C PRO A 4 9.95 -3.26 -20.11
N THR A 5 10.28 -4.54 -20.24
CA THR A 5 9.72 -5.62 -19.42
C THR A 5 10.13 -5.49 -17.95
N TYR A 6 11.33 -4.99 -17.67
CA TYR A 6 11.85 -4.85 -16.31
C TYR A 6 11.12 -3.78 -15.49
N LEU A 7 10.73 -2.67 -16.13
CA LEU A 7 9.98 -1.60 -15.46
C LEU A 7 8.51 -1.98 -15.18
N SER A 8 7.91 -2.84 -16.02
CA SER A 8 6.52 -3.28 -15.81
C SER A 8 6.39 -4.26 -14.65
N ASP A 9 7.39 -5.11 -14.43
CA ASP A 9 7.37 -6.11 -13.34
C ASP A 9 7.58 -5.49 -11.95
N ILE A 10 8.33 -4.39 -11.86
CA ILE A 10 8.62 -3.71 -10.58
C ILE A 10 7.39 -3.03 -9.99
N LYS A 11 6.43 -2.60 -10.82
CA LYS A 11 5.23 -1.85 -10.38
C LYS A 11 3.93 -2.64 -10.51
N THR A 12 4.01 -3.95 -10.60
CA THR A 12 2.85 -4.84 -10.56
C THR A 12 2.62 -5.33 -9.14
N ILE A 13 1.38 -5.32 -8.68
CA ILE A 13 1.02 -5.93 -7.40
C ILE A 13 1.11 -7.44 -7.56
N ARG A 14 1.97 -8.06 -6.77
CA ARG A 14 2.17 -9.52 -6.77
C ARG A 14 1.33 -10.19 -5.68
N VAL A 15 0.99 -11.44 -5.92
CA VAL A 15 0.39 -12.35 -4.94
C VAL A 15 1.40 -13.43 -4.64
N ASP A 16 1.88 -13.47 -3.40
CA ASP A 16 2.86 -14.45 -2.94
C ASP A 16 2.73 -14.67 -1.43
N GLN A 17 2.01 -15.71 -1.04
CA GLN A 17 1.81 -16.08 0.37
C GLN A 17 3.15 -16.38 1.09
N ASN A 18 4.17 -16.80 0.37
CA ASN A 18 5.47 -17.20 0.91
C ASN A 18 6.50 -16.06 0.90
N SER A 19 6.08 -14.85 0.52
CA SER A 19 6.99 -13.71 0.55
C SER A 19 7.56 -13.48 1.95
N PRO A 20 8.87 -13.22 2.09
CA PRO A 20 9.49 -12.86 3.38
C PRO A 20 8.86 -11.64 4.04
N LEU A 21 8.15 -10.80 3.27
CA LEU A 21 7.43 -9.63 3.81
C LEU A 21 6.28 -10.02 4.74
N PHE A 22 5.81 -11.27 4.71
CA PHE A 22 4.81 -11.77 5.67
C PHE A 22 5.41 -12.33 6.96
N ASP A 23 6.73 -12.30 7.14
CA ASP A 23 7.36 -12.66 8.41
C ASP A 23 7.03 -11.61 9.48
N LYS A 24 6.31 -12.04 10.49
CA LYS A 24 5.84 -11.21 11.61
C LYS A 24 6.80 -11.18 12.80
N THR A 25 7.95 -11.85 12.69
CA THR A 25 8.91 -11.98 13.78
C THR A 25 9.40 -10.60 14.23
N GLY A 26 9.27 -10.32 15.53
CA GLY A 26 9.71 -9.05 16.13
C GLY A 26 8.82 -7.84 15.83
N MET A 27 7.72 -8.01 15.11
CA MET A 27 6.78 -6.93 14.82
C MET A 27 5.87 -6.64 16.02
N LEU A 28 5.49 -5.38 16.19
CA LEU A 28 4.39 -4.97 17.05
C LEU A 28 3.05 -5.36 16.38
N TYR A 29 2.02 -5.57 17.21
CA TYR A 29 0.70 -5.98 16.74
C TYR A 29 -0.41 -5.12 17.32
N LYS A 30 -1.38 -4.78 16.50
CA LYS A 30 -2.63 -4.15 16.90
C LYS A 30 -3.81 -4.76 16.13
N GLU A 31 -4.95 -4.83 16.81
CA GLU A 31 -6.21 -5.25 16.23
C GLU A 31 -7.27 -4.19 16.51
N PHE A 32 -8.03 -3.83 15.48
CA PHE A 32 -9.04 -2.78 15.56
C PHE A 32 -10.39 -3.28 15.04
N PRO A 33 -11.52 -2.80 15.59
CA PRO A 33 -12.81 -2.91 14.93
C PRO A 33 -12.79 -2.13 13.62
N SER A 34 -13.49 -2.60 12.59
CA SER A 34 -13.54 -1.92 11.28
C SER A 34 -14.52 -0.76 11.29
N ASP A 35 -14.25 0.22 12.15
CA ASP A 35 -15.00 1.48 12.24
C ASP A 35 -14.29 2.58 11.45
N TYR A 36 -14.92 2.98 10.34
CA TYR A 36 -14.39 4.01 9.43
C TYR A 36 -14.07 5.34 10.13
N ARG A 37 -14.85 5.72 11.16
CA ARG A 37 -14.68 6.98 11.91
C ARG A 37 -13.41 6.99 12.75
N GLN A 38 -12.83 5.84 13.05
CA GLN A 38 -11.66 5.70 13.93
C GLN A 38 -10.35 5.45 13.19
N ILE A 39 -10.36 5.43 11.85
CA ILE A 39 -9.16 5.12 11.05
C ILE A 39 -7.99 6.04 11.41
N ARG A 40 -8.25 7.35 11.52
CA ARG A 40 -7.18 8.29 11.89
C ARG A 40 -6.58 7.99 13.26
N TYR A 41 -7.41 7.67 14.23
CA TYR A 41 -6.95 7.30 15.58
C TYR A 41 -6.09 6.04 15.54
N PHE A 42 -6.52 5.01 14.83
CA PHE A 42 -5.74 3.77 14.67
C PHE A 42 -4.40 4.03 13.97
N THR A 43 -4.41 4.84 12.92
CA THR A 43 -3.19 5.24 12.21
C THR A 43 -2.19 5.92 13.15
N LEU A 44 -2.64 6.89 13.94
CA LEU A 44 -1.80 7.61 14.90
C LEU A 44 -1.21 6.67 15.96
N LEU A 45 -1.99 5.71 16.45
CA LEU A 45 -1.49 4.69 17.39
C LEU A 45 -0.36 3.84 16.82
N ILE A 46 -0.36 3.61 15.50
CA ILE A 46 0.68 2.84 14.82
C ILE A 46 1.94 3.70 14.63
N VAL A 47 1.80 4.90 14.08
CA VAL A 47 2.97 5.72 13.69
C VAL A 47 3.66 6.44 14.84
N GLN A 48 3.03 6.55 16.01
CA GLN A 48 3.60 7.29 17.16
C GLN A 48 4.97 6.80 17.62
N SER A 49 5.32 5.55 17.31
CA SER A 49 6.62 4.95 17.69
C SER A 49 7.66 5.04 16.57
N ALA A 50 7.33 5.62 15.43
CA ALA A 50 8.27 5.73 14.31
C ALA A 50 9.36 6.77 14.59
N PRO A 51 10.67 6.40 14.60
CA PRO A 51 11.77 7.32 14.89
C PRO A 51 12.17 8.13 13.66
N LEU A 52 11.22 8.80 13.03
CA LEU A 52 11.40 9.49 11.76
C LEU A 52 11.29 11.01 11.93
N GLU A 53 11.84 11.75 10.98
CA GLU A 53 11.62 13.19 10.88
C GLU A 53 10.15 13.48 10.54
N ILE A 54 9.66 14.66 10.88
CA ILE A 54 8.24 15.04 10.73
C ILE A 54 7.73 14.84 9.29
N LYS A 55 8.57 15.14 8.28
CA LYS A 55 8.18 14.95 6.88
C LYS A 55 7.92 13.48 6.54
N GLU A 56 8.82 12.61 6.92
CA GLU A 56 8.69 11.16 6.71
C GLU A 56 7.51 10.59 7.51
N ILE A 57 7.30 11.04 8.75
CA ILE A 57 6.16 10.62 9.58
C ILE A 57 4.84 10.98 8.92
N ASN A 58 4.70 12.19 8.37
CA ASN A 58 3.46 12.63 7.71
C ASN A 58 3.14 11.80 6.47
N LEU A 59 4.15 11.49 5.66
CA LEU A 59 3.98 10.62 4.48
C LEU A 59 3.64 9.19 4.90
N LEU A 60 4.32 8.66 5.90
CA LEU A 60 4.05 7.33 6.44
C LEU A 60 2.63 7.24 7.02
N GLU A 61 2.20 8.25 7.80
CA GLU A 61 0.84 8.33 8.34
C GLU A 61 -0.20 8.29 7.22
N GLN A 62 -0.02 9.08 6.18
CA GLN A 62 -0.91 9.12 5.04
C GLN A 62 -1.02 7.75 4.36
N GLN A 63 0.11 7.10 4.10
CA GLN A 63 0.13 5.79 3.44
C GLN A 63 -0.45 4.68 4.30
N ILE A 64 -0.16 4.65 5.58
CA ILE A 64 -0.77 3.69 6.52
C ILE A 64 -2.27 3.91 6.61
N SER A 65 -2.72 5.16 6.70
CA SER A 65 -4.15 5.52 6.73
C SER A 65 -4.90 4.99 5.51
N GLU A 66 -4.34 5.14 4.31
CA GLU A 66 -4.96 4.63 3.08
C GLU A 66 -5.05 3.09 3.07
N VAL A 67 -4.03 2.38 3.53
CA VAL A 67 -4.08 0.91 3.59
C VAL A 67 -5.10 0.42 4.61
N ILE A 68 -5.14 1.02 5.81
CA ILE A 68 -6.15 0.69 6.84
C ILE A 68 -7.56 1.01 6.32
N LYS A 69 -7.75 2.14 5.66
CA LYS A 69 -9.02 2.55 5.04
C LYS A 69 -9.49 1.51 4.02
N ASN A 70 -8.60 1.00 3.18
CA ASN A 70 -8.93 -0.04 2.21
C ASN A 70 -9.37 -1.34 2.92
N ALA A 71 -8.66 -1.77 3.95
CA ALA A 71 -9.04 -2.95 4.74
C ALA A 71 -10.40 -2.78 5.42
N VAL A 72 -10.65 -1.63 6.05
CA VAL A 72 -11.91 -1.32 6.73
C VAL A 72 -13.07 -1.20 5.74
N LYS A 73 -12.89 -0.43 4.67
CA LYS A 73 -13.96 -0.07 3.73
C LYS A 73 -14.23 -1.19 2.73
N HIS A 74 -13.20 -1.64 2.02
CA HIS A 74 -13.33 -2.58 0.93
C HIS A 74 -13.19 -4.04 1.37
N GLY A 75 -12.35 -4.32 2.38
CA GLY A 75 -12.21 -5.64 2.96
C GLY A 75 -13.39 -6.00 3.86
N ASN A 76 -13.64 -5.21 4.88
CA ASN A 76 -14.59 -5.51 5.95
C ASN A 76 -15.96 -4.81 5.82
N ASP A 77 -16.23 -4.07 4.74
CA ASP A 77 -17.49 -3.36 4.48
C ASP A 77 -17.90 -2.39 5.61
N CYS A 78 -16.93 -1.77 6.27
CA CYS A 78 -17.14 -0.89 7.44
C CYS A 78 -17.93 -1.56 8.58
N LYS A 79 -17.80 -2.88 8.75
CA LYS A 79 -18.48 -3.64 9.79
C LYS A 79 -17.64 -3.72 11.07
N PRO A 80 -18.03 -3.02 12.17
CA PRO A 80 -17.20 -2.96 13.39
C PRO A 80 -16.98 -4.31 14.08
N GLU A 81 -17.85 -5.30 13.83
CA GLU A 81 -17.68 -6.67 14.31
C GLU A 81 -16.55 -7.42 13.64
N LYS A 82 -16.15 -7.01 12.42
CA LYS A 82 -14.97 -7.54 11.75
C LYS A 82 -13.71 -6.82 12.20
N LYS A 83 -12.61 -7.53 12.20
CA LYS A 83 -11.32 -7.02 12.67
C LYS A 83 -10.40 -6.65 11.51
N THR A 84 -9.71 -5.54 11.69
CA THR A 84 -8.53 -5.18 10.92
C THR A 84 -7.30 -5.40 11.80
N ARG A 85 -6.37 -6.23 11.34
CA ARG A 85 -5.16 -6.62 12.06
C ARG A 85 -3.96 -5.98 11.41
N VAL A 86 -3.08 -5.41 12.23
CA VAL A 86 -1.90 -4.70 11.75
C VAL A 86 -0.67 -5.15 12.52
N TRP A 87 0.34 -5.62 11.79
CA TRP A 87 1.69 -5.86 12.29
C TRP A 87 2.61 -4.80 11.71
N TYR A 88 3.49 -4.26 12.52
CA TYR A 88 4.35 -3.17 12.08
C TYR A 88 5.69 -3.15 12.82
N SER A 89 6.71 -2.69 12.12
CA SER A 89 8.04 -2.46 12.64
C SER A 89 8.65 -1.25 11.96
N PHE A 90 9.13 -0.29 12.74
CA PHE A 90 9.70 0.95 12.23
C PHE A 90 11.06 1.21 12.86
N ASP A 91 12.03 1.60 12.04
CA ASP A 91 13.28 2.19 12.48
C ASP A 91 13.71 3.32 11.52
N SER A 92 14.91 3.86 11.70
CA SER A 92 15.42 4.95 10.86
C SER A 92 15.73 4.52 9.42
N THR A 93 15.75 3.23 9.13
CA THR A 93 16.14 2.68 7.82
C THR A 93 14.94 2.16 7.04
N HIS A 94 13.89 1.71 7.70
CA HIS A 94 12.72 1.14 7.04
C HIS A 94 11.43 1.25 7.86
N ALA A 95 10.31 1.14 7.16
CA ALA A 95 9.01 0.85 7.74
C ALA A 95 8.46 -0.43 7.11
N HIS A 96 8.12 -1.40 7.93
CA HIS A 96 7.51 -2.66 7.53
C HIS A 96 6.11 -2.75 8.12
N LEU A 97 5.12 -3.03 7.28
CA LEU A 97 3.71 -3.07 7.65
C LEU A 97 3.03 -4.28 7.01
N ILE A 98 2.19 -4.98 7.78
CA ILE A 98 1.28 -6.00 7.28
C ILE A 98 -0.12 -5.63 7.76
N VAL A 99 -1.08 -5.57 6.85
CA VAL A 99 -2.49 -5.29 7.16
C VAL A 99 -3.34 -6.43 6.64
N GLU A 100 -4.20 -6.96 7.51
CA GLU A 100 -5.11 -8.08 7.20
C GLU A 100 -6.53 -7.71 7.57
N ASP A 101 -7.47 -8.03 6.70
CA ASP A 101 -8.91 -7.93 6.93
C ASP A 101 -9.60 -9.30 6.89
N GLU A 102 -10.90 -9.34 7.21
CA GLU A 102 -11.73 -10.54 7.19
C GLU A 102 -12.67 -10.58 5.98
N GLY A 103 -12.28 -9.89 4.92
CA GLY A 103 -13.03 -9.82 3.67
C GLY A 103 -12.70 -10.95 2.70
N GLN A 104 -13.28 -10.84 1.51
CA GLN A 104 -13.14 -11.84 0.45
C GLN A 104 -11.92 -11.60 -0.45
N GLY A 105 -11.08 -10.63 -0.11
CA GLY A 105 -9.89 -10.26 -0.86
C GLY A 105 -10.14 -9.27 -2.00
N PHE A 106 -9.03 -8.79 -2.56
CA PHE A 106 -9.05 -7.83 -3.68
C PHE A 106 -9.37 -8.53 -5.00
N LYS A 107 -10.62 -8.45 -5.43
CA LYS A 107 -11.14 -9.21 -6.59
C LYS A 107 -10.70 -8.64 -7.94
N ASP A 108 -10.44 -7.33 -8.00
CA ASP A 108 -10.12 -6.63 -9.27
C ASP A 108 -8.61 -6.45 -9.47
N LEU A 109 -7.77 -7.29 -8.84
CA LEU A 109 -6.32 -7.16 -8.83
C LEU A 109 -5.72 -7.29 -10.24
N GLU A 110 -6.15 -8.27 -11.03
CA GLU A 110 -5.65 -8.47 -12.39
C GLU A 110 -6.02 -7.29 -13.29
N GLN A 111 -7.27 -6.80 -13.19
CA GLN A 111 -7.73 -5.62 -13.94
C GLN A 111 -6.93 -4.38 -13.56
N TRP A 112 -6.63 -4.21 -12.27
CA TRP A 112 -5.81 -3.11 -11.81
C TRP A 112 -4.37 -3.20 -12.35
N ASN A 113 -3.77 -4.38 -12.33
CA ASN A 113 -2.44 -4.62 -12.86
C ASN A 113 -2.36 -4.34 -14.37
N ASP A 114 -3.35 -4.77 -15.14
CA ASP A 114 -3.43 -4.50 -16.58
C ASP A 114 -3.59 -3.00 -16.86
N PHE A 115 -4.43 -2.32 -16.09
CA PHE A 115 -4.59 -0.88 -16.18
C PHE A 115 -3.30 -0.14 -15.87
N ASN A 116 -2.60 -0.50 -14.78
CA ASN A 116 -1.35 0.12 -14.41
C ASN A 116 -0.24 -0.14 -15.44
N ARG A 117 -0.18 -1.33 -16.01
CA ARG A 117 0.77 -1.64 -17.09
C ARG A 117 0.58 -0.72 -18.29
N LYS A 118 -0.66 -0.59 -18.78
CA LYS A 118 -0.99 0.32 -19.89
C LYS A 118 -0.68 1.78 -19.54
N ARG A 119 -0.96 2.20 -18.31
CA ARG A 119 -0.61 3.54 -17.82
C ARG A 119 0.88 3.79 -17.89
N LEU A 120 1.71 2.85 -17.45
CA LEU A 120 3.18 2.95 -17.49
C LEU A 120 3.72 2.96 -18.92
N GLU A 121 3.16 2.15 -19.83
CA GLU A 121 3.51 2.15 -21.25
C GLU A 121 3.25 3.53 -21.90
N ILE A 122 2.09 4.13 -21.61
CA ILE A 122 1.71 5.45 -22.12
C ILE A 122 2.63 6.55 -21.56
N LEU A 123 2.98 6.46 -20.27
CA LEU A 123 3.93 7.37 -19.63
C LEU A 123 5.33 7.26 -20.28
N SER A 124 5.80 6.05 -20.53
CA SER A 124 7.09 5.80 -21.19
C SER A 124 7.11 6.32 -22.63
N ALA A 125 6.00 6.20 -23.34
CA ALA A 125 5.85 6.74 -24.70
C ALA A 125 5.61 8.25 -24.73
N GLN A 126 5.46 8.91 -23.58
CA GLN A 126 5.13 10.34 -23.45
C GLN A 126 3.85 10.75 -24.20
N ASP A 127 2.89 9.83 -24.37
CA ASP A 127 1.61 10.08 -25.00
C ASP A 127 0.59 10.65 -23.99
N PHE A 128 0.79 11.91 -23.64
CA PHE A 128 -0.05 12.59 -22.64
C PHE A 128 -1.52 12.71 -23.02
N GLY A 129 -1.83 12.64 -24.34
CA GLY A 129 -3.22 12.65 -24.82
C GLY A 129 -3.98 11.40 -24.39
N LYS A 130 -3.33 10.23 -24.44
CA LYS A 130 -3.91 8.97 -23.97
C LYS A 130 -3.86 8.80 -22.47
N LEU A 131 -2.93 9.49 -21.78
CA LEU A 131 -2.78 9.40 -20.34
C LEU A 131 -4.04 9.84 -19.59
N ALA A 132 -4.82 10.76 -20.16
CA ALA A 132 -6.07 11.24 -19.58
C ALA A 132 -7.05 10.11 -19.26
N ASP A 133 -7.07 9.05 -20.08
CA ASP A 133 -7.93 7.87 -19.88
C ASP A 133 -7.42 6.95 -18.74
N TYR A 134 -6.20 7.16 -18.28
CA TYR A 134 -5.53 6.32 -17.28
C TYR A 134 -5.17 7.10 -15.98
N VAL A 135 -5.86 8.19 -15.71
CA VAL A 135 -5.62 9.01 -14.50
C VAL A 135 -6.10 8.30 -13.24
N SER A 136 -7.23 7.59 -13.30
CA SER A 136 -7.72 6.85 -12.15
C SER A 136 -8.34 5.52 -12.55
N PHE A 137 -8.01 4.46 -11.78
CA PHE A 137 -8.63 3.16 -11.94
C PHE A 137 -10.00 3.15 -11.26
N ARG A 138 -11.05 2.82 -12.03
CA ARG A 138 -12.41 2.68 -11.51
C ARG A 138 -13.05 1.39 -12.01
N THR A 139 -13.80 0.75 -11.14
CA THR A 139 -14.65 -0.40 -11.44
C THR A 139 -16.09 -0.08 -11.04
N HIS A 140 -17.02 -0.96 -11.38
CA HIS A 140 -18.42 -0.85 -10.94
C HIS A 140 -18.57 -0.89 -9.39
N ARG A 141 -17.52 -1.23 -8.65
CA ARG A 141 -17.46 -1.23 -7.18
C ARG A 141 -16.87 0.05 -6.59
N SER A 142 -16.30 0.91 -7.43
CA SER A 142 -15.76 2.20 -7.00
C SER A 142 -16.90 3.18 -6.74
N ASP A 143 -16.82 3.93 -5.64
CA ASP A 143 -17.70 5.06 -5.39
C ASP A 143 -17.04 6.38 -5.82
N ASP A 144 -17.81 7.48 -5.79
CA ASP A 144 -17.32 8.80 -6.21
C ASP A 144 -16.18 9.34 -5.32
N ASN A 145 -16.01 8.78 -4.11
CA ASN A 145 -14.95 9.13 -3.18
C ASN A 145 -13.69 8.27 -3.33
N ASP A 146 -13.77 7.18 -4.11
CA ASP A 146 -12.61 6.36 -4.41
C ASP A 146 -11.82 7.01 -5.54
N GLY A 147 -10.78 7.74 -5.20
CA GLY A 147 -9.93 8.44 -6.17
C GLY A 147 -9.24 7.55 -7.20
N GLY A 148 -9.26 6.23 -7.02
CA GLY A 148 -8.65 5.22 -7.90
C GLY A 148 -7.12 5.30 -7.99
N ASN A 149 -6.50 6.24 -7.28
CA ASN A 149 -5.08 6.56 -7.36
C ASN A 149 -4.27 6.07 -6.17
N ALA A 150 -4.93 5.64 -5.09
CA ALA A 150 -4.25 5.28 -3.84
C ALA A 150 -3.26 4.12 -4.02
N LEU A 151 -3.60 3.11 -4.84
CA LEU A 151 -2.71 1.99 -5.12
C LEU A 151 -1.49 2.39 -5.98
N PHE A 152 -1.63 3.34 -6.89
CA PHE A 152 -0.48 3.86 -7.65
C PHE A 152 0.52 4.56 -6.73
N ALA A 153 0.02 5.41 -5.83
CA ALA A 153 0.83 6.09 -4.83
C ALA A 153 1.44 5.11 -3.83
N ALA A 154 0.71 4.07 -3.42
CA ALA A 154 1.20 3.04 -2.53
C ALA A 154 2.37 2.25 -3.13
N LEU A 155 2.27 1.82 -4.39
CA LEU A 155 3.37 1.12 -5.08
C LEU A 155 4.62 1.98 -5.26
N GLU A 156 4.45 3.29 -5.43
CA GLU A 156 5.60 4.21 -5.49
C GLU A 156 6.21 4.44 -4.12
N TYR A 157 5.39 4.57 -3.10
CA TYR A 157 5.86 4.82 -1.74
C TYR A 157 6.53 3.59 -1.12
N TRP A 158 5.90 2.41 -1.20
CA TRP A 158 6.38 1.17 -0.61
C TRP A 158 7.41 0.48 -1.53
N ASP A 159 8.52 1.17 -1.75
CA ASP A 159 9.56 0.85 -2.72
C ASP A 159 10.40 -0.40 -2.38
N GLY A 160 10.35 -0.86 -1.14
CA GLY A 160 11.00 -2.09 -0.70
C GLY A 160 10.17 -3.37 -0.95
N GLY A 161 8.90 -3.21 -1.31
CA GLY A 161 7.99 -4.32 -1.66
C GLY A 161 6.54 -4.05 -1.29
N PHE A 162 5.63 -4.64 -2.07
CA PHE A 162 4.19 -4.58 -1.87
C PHE A 162 3.56 -5.87 -2.42
N VAL A 163 3.05 -6.73 -1.54
CA VAL A 163 2.61 -8.07 -1.92
C VAL A 163 1.35 -8.48 -1.17
N PHE A 164 0.41 -9.11 -1.87
CA PHE A 164 -0.77 -9.73 -1.27
C PHE A 164 -0.53 -11.21 -0.94
N ASN A 165 -1.24 -11.72 0.06
CA ASN A 165 -1.37 -13.16 0.28
C ASN A 165 -2.27 -13.80 -0.79
N ASP A 166 -2.35 -15.13 -0.84
CA ASP A 166 -3.13 -15.86 -1.84
C ASP A 166 -4.64 -15.55 -1.75
N ALA A 167 -5.16 -15.33 -0.54
CA ALA A 167 -6.55 -14.92 -0.31
C ALA A 167 -6.80 -13.44 -0.66
N ARG A 168 -5.76 -12.63 -0.89
CA ARG A 168 -5.80 -11.20 -1.21
C ARG A 168 -6.51 -10.34 -0.15
N ASN A 169 -6.57 -10.82 1.08
CA ASN A 169 -7.11 -10.11 2.25
C ASN A 169 -6.04 -9.68 3.25
N ALA A 170 -4.78 -9.92 2.94
CA ALA A 170 -3.64 -9.39 3.66
C ALA A 170 -2.61 -8.83 2.67
N VAL A 171 -2.05 -7.67 3.00
CA VAL A 171 -1.01 -7.02 2.23
C VAL A 171 0.20 -6.75 3.12
N ALA A 172 1.38 -7.09 2.62
CA ALA A 172 2.66 -6.82 3.28
C ALA A 172 3.46 -5.80 2.47
N MET A 173 4.04 -4.82 3.15
CA MET A 173 4.68 -3.67 2.54
C MET A 173 5.96 -3.30 3.26
N LEU A 174 6.95 -2.84 2.49
CA LEU A 174 8.21 -2.35 2.99
C LEU A 174 8.57 -1.01 2.35
N LYS A 175 8.84 0.00 3.18
CA LYS A 175 9.43 1.27 2.78
C LYS A 175 10.88 1.31 3.23
N LEU A 176 11.77 1.69 2.33
CA LEU A 176 13.18 1.94 2.62
C LEU A 176 13.41 3.46 2.72
N PHE A 177 13.97 3.92 3.84
CA PHE A 177 14.28 5.34 4.02
C PHE A 177 15.70 5.64 3.56
N PRO A 178 15.91 6.75 2.81
CA PRO A 178 17.25 7.16 2.40
C PRO A 178 18.13 7.44 3.63
N GLN A 179 19.30 6.82 3.67
CA GLN A 179 20.28 7.09 4.72
C GLN A 179 21.00 8.42 4.44
N LYS A 180 21.06 9.30 5.44
CA LYS A 180 21.90 10.49 5.32
C LYS A 180 23.37 10.04 5.24
N ILE A 181 24.00 10.25 4.10
CA ILE A 181 25.44 10.13 3.98
C ILE A 181 26.01 11.29 4.81
N HIS A 182 26.51 11.00 6.01
CA HIS A 182 27.36 11.96 6.70
C HIS A 182 28.62 12.11 5.85
N ALA A 183 28.71 13.21 5.11
CA ALA A 183 29.96 13.62 4.50
C ALA A 183 30.97 13.75 5.67
N ILE A 184 31.93 12.83 5.71
CA ILE A 184 33.07 12.94 6.61
C ILE A 184 33.84 14.16 6.10
N GLY A 185 33.73 15.27 6.83
CA GLY A 185 34.53 16.46 6.62
C GLY A 185 35.95 16.27 7.15
#